data_54d833990574e5f06e0ccfde1a25d53b
#
_entry.id   54d833990574e5f06e0ccfde1a25d53b
#
_cell.length_a   1.000
_cell.length_b   1.000
_cell.length_c   1.000
_cell.angle_alpha   90.00
_cell.angle_beta   90.00
_cell.angle_gamma   90.00
#
_symmetry.space_group_name_H-M   'P 1'
#
loop_
_entity.id
_entity.type
_entity.pdbx_description
1 polymer ?
#
loop_
_entity_poly.entity_id
_entity_poly.type
_entity_poly.pdbx_seq_one_letter_code
_entity_poly.pdbx_strand_id
1 'polypeptide(L)'
;MTVPSVLVTGATGRVGRGVVDRLVDAGVPVRALTHRPEAAATLPADVEVVTGDLTVPESLDAALRGVGAVFLVWVVPPATAPAVVDRLATHARRVVFLSSPHRTAHPFFQQPNPMAALHAGIERLIAEAGLESTIIRPGMLASNALFWWAPAIRADGVVRWPSGLPRRHPSMTATWQPSRRGPCIRTDMLEATTSSPAPSP
;
A
#
# COMPACT_ATOMS: atom_id res chain seq x y z
N MET A 1 5.03 -15.96 26.00
CA MET A 1 4.97 -16.13 24.53
C MET A 1 5.23 -14.76 23.92
N THR A 2 6.30 -14.59 23.18
CA THR A 2 6.61 -13.35 22.48
C THR A 2 5.62 -13.12 21.35
N VAL A 3 5.03 -11.94 21.28
CA VAL A 3 4.18 -11.54 20.15
C VAL A 3 5.07 -11.47 18.88
N PRO A 4 4.73 -12.21 17.82
CA PRO A 4 5.53 -12.17 16.59
C PRO A 4 5.48 -10.77 15.98
N SER A 5 6.62 -10.33 15.45
CA SER A 5 6.73 -9.01 14.83
C SER A 5 6.04 -8.94 13.47
N VAL A 6 5.68 -7.73 13.07
CA VAL A 6 5.20 -7.43 11.72
C VAL A 6 6.33 -6.78 10.92
N LEU A 7 6.71 -7.40 9.80
CA LEU A 7 7.65 -6.80 8.86
C LEU A 7 6.90 -5.83 7.94
N VAL A 8 7.40 -4.61 7.83
CA VAL A 8 6.85 -3.59 6.93
C VAL A 8 7.88 -3.26 5.85
N THR A 9 7.57 -3.58 4.60
CA THR A 9 8.36 -3.11 3.45
C THR A 9 7.91 -1.70 3.05
N GLY A 10 8.81 -0.91 2.47
CA GLY A 10 8.49 0.49 2.16
C GLY A 10 8.15 1.33 3.39
N ALA A 11 8.71 0.97 4.56
CA ALA A 11 8.43 1.56 5.86
C ALA A 11 8.70 3.08 5.93
N THR A 12 9.60 3.60 5.12
CA THR A 12 9.93 5.04 5.03
C THR A 12 9.05 5.78 4.02
N GLY A 13 8.20 5.05 3.27
CA GLY A 13 7.26 5.61 2.32
C GLY A 13 5.97 6.10 2.99
N ARG A 14 5.14 6.82 2.24
CA ARG A 14 3.91 7.44 2.78
C ARG A 14 2.94 6.45 3.43
N VAL A 15 2.68 5.32 2.77
CA VAL A 15 1.75 4.31 3.31
C VAL A 15 2.44 3.47 4.38
N GLY A 16 3.65 2.95 4.08
CA GLY A 16 4.38 2.11 5.03
C GLY A 16 4.66 2.82 6.34
N ARG A 17 5.03 4.11 6.31
CA ARG A 17 5.21 4.91 7.53
C ARG A 17 3.93 4.99 8.36
N GLY A 18 2.79 5.29 7.73
CA GLY A 18 1.51 5.33 8.44
C GLY A 18 1.12 3.97 9.04
N VAL A 19 1.52 2.86 8.41
CA VAL A 19 1.32 1.52 8.98
C VAL A 19 2.24 1.30 10.18
N VAL A 20 3.52 1.67 10.07
CA VAL A 20 4.48 1.59 11.17
C VAL A 20 3.96 2.35 12.39
N ASP A 21 3.59 3.62 12.22
CA ASP A 21 3.11 4.48 13.32
C ASP A 21 1.90 3.83 14.01
N ARG A 22 0.92 3.32 13.27
CA ARG A 22 -0.28 2.67 13.85
C ARG A 22 0.01 1.34 14.54
N LEU A 23 0.95 0.56 14.05
CA LEU A 23 1.35 -0.69 14.70
C LEU A 23 2.08 -0.40 16.02
N VAL A 24 2.97 0.60 16.04
CA VAL A 24 3.65 1.06 17.25
C VAL A 24 2.64 1.57 18.27
N ASP A 25 1.69 2.43 17.85
CA ASP A 25 0.63 2.94 18.73
C ASP A 25 -0.24 1.81 19.32
N ALA A 26 -0.39 0.72 18.58
CA ALA A 26 -1.12 -0.48 19.03
C ALA A 26 -0.26 -1.45 19.89
N GLY A 27 0.99 -1.11 20.18
CA GLY A 27 1.91 -1.97 20.95
C GLY A 27 2.34 -3.23 20.21
N VAL A 28 2.24 -3.27 18.88
CA VAL A 28 2.66 -4.40 18.05
C VAL A 28 4.13 -4.24 17.70
N PRO A 29 4.99 -5.27 17.93
CA PRO A 29 6.39 -5.22 17.53
C PRO A 29 6.53 -5.04 16.02
N VAL A 30 7.27 -4.02 15.59
CA VAL A 30 7.45 -3.68 14.18
C VAL A 30 8.89 -3.85 13.77
N ARG A 31 9.09 -4.48 12.63
CA ARG A 31 10.35 -4.55 11.92
C ARG A 31 10.23 -3.82 10.58
N ALA A 32 11.04 -2.80 10.37
CA ALA A 32 11.03 -1.98 9.16
C ALA A 32 12.13 -2.43 8.19
N LEU A 33 11.75 -2.90 7.01
CA LEU A 33 12.70 -3.23 5.95
C LEU A 33 13.12 -1.96 5.21
N THR A 34 14.41 -1.74 5.09
CA THR A 34 14.98 -0.67 4.28
C THR A 34 16.25 -1.11 3.56
N HIS A 35 16.44 -0.65 2.34
CA HIS A 35 17.72 -0.78 1.63
C HIS A 35 18.63 0.43 1.87
N ARG A 36 18.15 1.45 2.59
CA ARG A 36 18.87 2.68 2.95
C ARG A 36 18.77 2.91 4.45
N PRO A 37 19.76 2.47 5.22
CA PRO A 37 19.73 2.63 6.69
C PRO A 37 19.59 4.08 7.16
N GLU A 38 20.12 5.04 6.41
CA GLU A 38 20.02 6.47 6.71
C GLU A 38 18.56 6.98 6.67
N ALA A 39 17.72 6.39 5.84
CA ALA A 39 16.31 6.75 5.78
C ALA A 39 15.54 6.30 7.03
N ALA A 40 16.09 5.37 7.80
CA ALA A 40 15.49 4.86 9.02
C ALA A 40 15.45 5.87 10.17
N ALA A 41 16.31 6.91 10.13
CA ALA A 41 16.33 7.98 11.14
C ALA A 41 14.97 8.71 11.31
N THR A 42 14.08 8.56 10.34
CA THR A 42 12.74 9.12 10.41
C THR A 42 11.73 8.21 11.10
N LEU A 43 12.07 6.95 11.37
CA LEU A 43 11.18 5.98 12.01
C LEU A 43 11.14 6.17 13.54
N PRO A 44 10.06 5.73 14.23
CA PRO A 44 10.02 5.72 15.69
C PRO A 44 11.19 4.90 16.29
N ALA A 45 11.66 5.29 17.45
CA ALA A 45 12.82 4.65 18.12
C ALA A 45 12.58 3.18 18.48
N ASP A 46 11.31 2.80 18.70
CA ASP A 46 10.92 1.45 19.09
C ASP A 46 10.81 0.47 17.90
N VAL A 47 11.10 0.94 16.69
CA VAL A 47 11.04 0.12 15.48
C VAL A 47 12.38 -0.56 15.24
N GLU A 48 12.38 -1.89 15.13
CA GLU A 48 13.56 -2.63 14.70
C GLU A 48 13.81 -2.38 13.20
N VAL A 49 14.93 -1.76 12.88
CA VAL A 49 15.31 -1.51 11.47
C VAL A 49 16.19 -2.65 10.98
N VAL A 50 15.80 -3.24 9.86
CA VAL A 50 16.55 -4.30 9.20
C VAL A 50 16.88 -3.92 7.76
N THR A 51 18.10 -4.24 7.35
CA THR A 51 18.52 -4.03 5.97
C THR A 51 18.10 -5.17 5.08
N GLY A 52 17.53 -4.85 3.93
CA GLY A 52 17.17 -5.81 2.89
C GLY A 52 16.55 -5.12 1.68
N ASP A 53 16.59 -5.82 0.56
CA ASP A 53 16.14 -5.29 -0.73
C ASP A 53 15.28 -6.34 -1.46
N LEU A 54 14.10 -5.96 -1.91
CA LEU A 54 13.21 -6.83 -2.69
C LEU A 54 13.80 -7.24 -4.05
N THR A 55 14.82 -6.52 -4.53
CA THR A 55 15.56 -6.90 -5.74
C THR A 55 16.63 -7.97 -5.48
N VAL A 56 16.94 -8.22 -4.21
CA VAL A 56 17.90 -9.23 -3.74
C VAL A 56 17.19 -10.13 -2.72
N PRO A 57 16.42 -11.13 -3.18
CA PRO A 57 15.55 -11.94 -2.32
C PRO A 57 16.27 -12.56 -1.11
N GLU A 58 17.53 -12.97 -1.26
CA GLU A 58 18.35 -13.57 -0.20
C GLU A 58 18.56 -12.63 0.99
N SER A 59 18.55 -11.32 0.74
CA SER A 59 18.71 -10.30 1.78
C SER A 59 17.54 -10.27 2.76
N LEU A 60 16.40 -10.91 2.42
CA LEU A 60 15.20 -10.92 3.25
C LEU A 60 15.24 -12.00 4.35
N ASP A 61 16.07 -13.02 4.22
CA ASP A 61 16.07 -14.18 5.14
C ASP A 61 16.30 -13.74 6.59
N ALA A 62 17.21 -12.80 6.82
CA ALA A 62 17.46 -12.26 8.15
C ALA A 62 16.28 -11.41 8.66
N ALA A 63 15.69 -10.63 7.77
CA ALA A 63 14.56 -9.75 8.09
C ALA A 63 13.28 -10.52 8.42
N LEU A 64 13.10 -11.71 7.84
CA LEU A 64 11.91 -12.54 8.01
C LEU A 64 11.95 -13.47 9.22
N ARG A 65 13.11 -13.67 9.87
CA ARG A 65 13.21 -14.56 11.04
C ARG A 65 12.31 -14.10 12.18
N GLY A 66 11.39 -14.98 12.61
CA GLY A 66 10.47 -14.71 13.72
C GLY A 66 9.34 -13.73 13.41
N VAL A 67 9.13 -13.42 12.14
CA VAL A 67 8.04 -12.56 11.67
C VAL A 67 6.75 -13.36 11.57
N GLY A 68 5.66 -12.84 12.12
CA GLY A 68 4.33 -13.46 12.02
C GLY A 68 3.52 -13.01 10.82
N ALA A 69 3.70 -11.75 10.43
CA ALA A 69 2.99 -11.15 9.30
C ALA A 69 3.88 -10.14 8.56
N VAL A 70 3.58 -9.93 7.29
CA VAL A 70 4.29 -8.98 6.44
C VAL A 70 3.31 -7.98 5.83
N PHE A 71 3.56 -6.69 5.99
CA PHE A 71 2.93 -5.66 5.19
C PHE A 71 3.80 -5.38 3.98
N LEU A 72 3.35 -5.84 2.82
CA LEU A 72 4.11 -5.79 1.57
C LEU A 72 3.71 -4.58 0.74
N VAL A 73 4.66 -3.69 0.51
CA VAL A 73 4.60 -2.64 -0.51
C VAL A 73 5.60 -3.01 -1.60
N TRP A 74 5.13 -3.10 -2.84
CA TRP A 74 5.98 -3.48 -3.97
C TRP A 74 6.18 -2.31 -4.92
N VAL A 75 7.42 -1.88 -5.08
CA VAL A 75 7.80 -0.73 -5.93
C VAL A 75 9.01 -1.02 -6.83
N VAL A 76 9.42 -2.29 -6.90
CA VAL A 76 10.58 -2.73 -7.70
C VAL A 76 10.12 -3.52 -8.93
N PRO A 77 10.99 -3.77 -9.93
CA PRO A 77 10.65 -4.62 -11.07
C PRO A 77 10.18 -6.02 -10.65
N PRO A 78 9.33 -6.69 -11.45
CA PRO A 78 8.69 -7.95 -11.07
C PRO A 78 9.61 -9.18 -11.09
N ALA A 79 10.81 -9.07 -11.60
CA ALA A 79 11.69 -10.22 -11.85
C ALA A 79 11.96 -11.06 -10.60
N THR A 80 12.02 -10.45 -9.43
CA THR A 80 12.27 -11.12 -8.15
C THR A 80 11.01 -11.51 -7.39
N ALA A 81 9.83 -11.17 -7.90
CA ALA A 81 8.57 -11.41 -7.18
C ALA A 81 8.34 -12.88 -6.80
N PRO A 82 8.58 -13.88 -7.67
CA PRO A 82 8.42 -15.28 -7.28
C PRO A 82 9.33 -15.65 -6.09
N ALA A 83 10.62 -15.34 -6.18
CA ALA A 83 11.57 -15.69 -5.12
C ALA A 83 11.30 -14.95 -3.81
N VAL A 84 10.80 -13.71 -3.86
CA VAL A 84 10.37 -12.98 -2.65
C VAL A 84 9.14 -13.64 -2.04
N VAL A 85 8.11 -13.96 -2.84
CA VAL A 85 6.89 -14.59 -2.34
C VAL A 85 7.17 -15.97 -1.73
N ASP A 86 8.06 -16.77 -2.32
CA ASP A 86 8.50 -18.06 -1.76
C ASP A 86 9.13 -17.90 -0.37
N ARG A 87 9.94 -16.85 -0.19
CA ARG A 87 10.52 -16.54 1.14
C ARG A 87 9.46 -16.09 2.13
N LEU A 88 8.51 -15.26 1.70
CA LEU A 88 7.39 -14.87 2.55
C LEU A 88 6.61 -16.11 3.01
N ALA A 89 6.31 -17.03 2.10
CA ALA A 89 5.58 -18.27 2.41
C ALA A 89 6.35 -19.20 3.37
N THR A 90 7.68 -19.18 3.31
CA THR A 90 8.52 -19.99 4.21
C THR A 90 8.56 -19.44 5.64
N HIS A 91 8.49 -18.12 5.82
CA HIS A 91 8.79 -17.46 7.09
C HIS A 91 7.59 -16.80 7.77
N ALA A 92 6.60 -16.34 7.00
CA ALA A 92 5.45 -15.63 7.52
C ALA A 92 4.15 -16.43 7.31
N ARG A 93 3.24 -16.32 8.26
CA ARG A 93 1.91 -16.92 8.13
C ARG A 93 0.96 -16.08 7.29
N ARG A 94 1.09 -14.77 7.38
CA ARG A 94 0.16 -13.81 6.77
C ARG A 94 0.90 -12.73 5.99
N VAL A 95 0.31 -12.33 4.86
CA VAL A 95 0.73 -11.15 4.11
C VAL A 95 -0.43 -10.18 3.92
N VAL A 96 -0.19 -8.89 4.16
CA VAL A 96 -1.08 -7.81 3.77
C VAL A 96 -0.41 -7.08 2.61
N PHE A 97 -0.96 -7.20 1.41
CA PHE A 97 -0.35 -6.63 0.21
C PHE A 97 -1.04 -5.35 -0.22
N LEU A 98 -0.28 -4.26 -0.30
CA LEU A 98 -0.72 -3.00 -0.89
C LEU A 98 -0.65 -3.10 -2.41
N SER A 99 -1.76 -3.44 -2.99
CA SER A 99 -1.96 -3.59 -4.43
C SER A 99 -2.53 -2.31 -5.07
N SER A 100 -3.07 -2.43 -6.26
CA SER A 100 -3.77 -1.37 -6.99
C SER A 100 -5.03 -1.92 -7.66
N PRO A 101 -6.00 -1.08 -8.05
CA PRO A 101 -7.16 -1.54 -8.80
C PRO A 101 -6.75 -2.13 -10.16
N HIS A 102 -7.25 -3.31 -10.49
CA HIS A 102 -7.03 -3.95 -11.79
C HIS A 102 -8.08 -3.54 -12.80
N ARG A 103 -9.27 -3.20 -12.31
CA ARG A 103 -10.39 -2.72 -13.13
C ARG A 103 -10.94 -1.46 -12.49
N THR A 104 -11.24 -0.49 -13.33
CA THR A 104 -11.97 0.70 -12.94
C THR A 104 -13.26 0.73 -13.73
N ALA A 105 -14.34 1.22 -13.14
CA ALA A 105 -15.61 1.40 -13.84
C ALA A 105 -15.53 2.46 -14.96
N HIS A 106 -14.43 3.21 -15.01
CA HIS A 106 -14.27 4.33 -15.93
C HIS A 106 -13.44 3.90 -17.16
N PRO A 107 -13.97 4.03 -18.39
CA PRO A 107 -13.27 3.62 -19.61
C PRO A 107 -11.90 4.27 -19.81
N PHE A 108 -11.73 5.50 -19.35
CA PHE A 108 -10.47 6.23 -19.46
C PHE A 108 -9.33 5.60 -18.64
N PHE A 109 -9.66 4.97 -17.50
CA PHE A 109 -8.67 4.29 -16.65
C PHE A 109 -8.47 2.82 -16.99
N GLN A 110 -9.11 2.31 -18.03
CA GLN A 110 -8.93 0.94 -18.53
C GLN A 110 -7.77 0.82 -19.52
N GLN A 111 -6.99 1.87 -19.69
CA GLN A 111 -5.76 1.83 -20.48
C GLN A 111 -4.79 0.78 -19.91
N PRO A 112 -3.94 0.16 -20.76
CA PRO A 112 -2.90 -0.72 -20.26
C PRO A 112 -2.12 -0.04 -19.13
N ASN A 113 -2.21 -0.61 -17.95
CA ASN A 113 -1.55 -0.07 -16.76
C ASN A 113 -0.50 -1.09 -16.28
N PRO A 114 0.79 -0.86 -16.57
CA PRO A 114 1.86 -1.77 -16.17
C PRO A 114 1.90 -2.04 -14.66
N MET A 115 1.56 -1.05 -13.84
CA MET A 115 1.51 -1.21 -12.39
C MET A 115 0.36 -2.13 -11.95
N ALA A 116 -0.81 -2.01 -12.58
CA ALA A 116 -1.93 -2.91 -12.29
C ALA A 116 -1.60 -4.35 -12.71
N ALA A 117 -0.95 -4.55 -13.87
CA ALA A 117 -0.51 -5.85 -14.32
C ALA A 117 0.55 -6.47 -13.38
N LEU A 118 1.51 -5.67 -12.94
CA LEU A 118 2.52 -6.07 -11.96
C LEU A 118 1.85 -6.53 -10.66
N HIS A 119 0.99 -5.72 -10.10
CA HIS A 119 0.31 -6.05 -8.83
C HIS A 119 -0.58 -7.28 -8.96
N ALA A 120 -1.31 -7.43 -10.08
CA ALA A 120 -2.10 -8.64 -10.36
C ALA A 120 -1.23 -9.90 -10.42
N GLY A 121 -0.04 -9.80 -10.99
CA GLY A 121 0.95 -10.89 -11.00
C GLY A 121 1.39 -11.29 -9.59
N ILE A 122 1.69 -10.31 -8.74
CA ILE A 122 2.09 -10.56 -7.35
C ILE A 122 0.93 -11.16 -6.53
N GLU A 123 -0.30 -10.66 -6.71
CA GLU A 123 -1.49 -11.24 -6.04
C GLU A 123 -1.66 -12.72 -6.39
N ARG A 124 -1.45 -13.08 -7.67
CA ARG A 124 -1.51 -14.47 -8.10
C ARG A 124 -0.43 -15.32 -7.42
N LEU A 125 0.82 -14.86 -7.39
CA LEU A 125 1.91 -15.56 -6.70
C LEU A 125 1.61 -15.79 -5.22
N ILE A 126 1.08 -14.77 -4.52
CA ILE A 126 0.68 -14.88 -3.11
C ILE A 126 -0.41 -15.94 -2.93
N ALA A 127 -1.40 -15.98 -3.83
CA ALA A 127 -2.47 -16.97 -3.77
C ALA A 127 -1.96 -18.39 -4.06
N GLU A 128 -1.09 -18.56 -5.06
CA GLU A 128 -0.47 -19.83 -5.44
C GLU A 128 0.44 -20.37 -4.32
N ALA A 129 1.09 -19.50 -3.56
CA ALA A 129 1.92 -19.86 -2.41
C ALA A 129 1.11 -20.30 -1.17
N GLY A 130 -0.21 -20.19 -1.18
CA GLY A 130 -1.10 -20.58 -0.07
C GLY A 130 -0.98 -19.71 1.17
N LEU A 131 -0.44 -18.50 1.06
CA LEU A 131 -0.34 -17.56 2.16
C LEU A 131 -1.72 -17.03 2.58
N GLU A 132 -1.95 -16.93 3.90
CA GLU A 132 -3.07 -16.15 4.41
C GLU A 132 -2.87 -14.69 3.99
N SER A 133 -3.77 -14.18 3.14
CA SER A 133 -3.53 -12.88 2.52
C SER A 133 -4.70 -11.91 2.67
N THR A 134 -4.35 -10.63 2.81
CA THR A 134 -5.29 -9.52 2.69
C THR A 134 -4.77 -8.59 1.59
N ILE A 135 -5.58 -8.38 0.57
CA ILE A 135 -5.21 -7.55 -0.57
C ILE A 135 -5.90 -6.19 -0.45
N ILE A 136 -5.12 -5.12 -0.35
CA ILE A 136 -5.63 -3.75 -0.28
C ILE A 136 -5.46 -3.11 -1.66
N ARG A 137 -6.58 -2.75 -2.31
CA ARG A 137 -6.59 -2.12 -3.63
C ARG A 137 -7.15 -0.70 -3.55
N PRO A 138 -6.36 0.29 -3.11
CA PRO A 138 -6.84 1.66 -3.00
C PRO A 138 -7.12 2.24 -4.39
N GLY A 139 -8.29 2.83 -4.58
CA GLY A 139 -8.63 3.48 -5.84
C GLY A 139 -7.77 4.73 -6.09
N MET A 140 -7.60 5.53 -5.07
CA MET A 140 -6.74 6.70 -5.07
C MET A 140 -6.26 6.97 -3.64
N LEU A 141 -4.96 7.15 -3.48
CA LEU A 141 -4.40 7.59 -2.21
C LEU A 141 -4.63 9.10 -2.07
N ALA A 142 -5.23 9.54 -0.96
CA ALA A 142 -5.48 10.94 -0.69
C ALA A 142 -4.21 11.82 -0.79
N SER A 143 -3.05 11.25 -0.44
CA SER A 143 -1.75 11.90 -0.60
C SER A 143 -1.40 12.24 -2.05
N ASN A 144 -1.99 11.56 -3.04
CA ASN A 144 -1.76 11.88 -4.45
C ASN A 144 -2.38 13.23 -4.83
N ALA A 145 -3.41 13.67 -4.13
CA ALA A 145 -4.00 15.00 -4.31
C ALA A 145 -2.98 16.12 -4.12
N LEU A 146 -2.05 15.96 -3.17
CA LEU A 146 -0.96 16.92 -2.96
C LEU A 146 -0.03 17.01 -4.19
N PHE A 147 0.16 15.91 -4.87
CA PHE A 147 1.04 15.85 -6.04
C PHE A 147 0.36 16.41 -7.29
N TRP A 148 -0.90 16.04 -7.49
CA TRP A 148 -1.62 16.38 -8.73
C TRP A 148 -2.26 17.75 -8.67
N TRP A 149 -2.77 18.18 -7.51
CA TRP A 149 -3.61 19.37 -7.40
C TRP A 149 -2.96 20.53 -6.68
N ALA A 150 -2.04 20.29 -5.74
CA ALA A 150 -1.44 21.37 -4.98
C ALA A 150 -0.69 22.40 -5.84
N PRO A 151 0.03 22.05 -6.93
CA PRO A 151 0.63 23.06 -7.80
C PRO A 151 -0.42 23.99 -8.44
N ALA A 152 -1.51 23.44 -8.98
CA ALA A 152 -2.56 24.22 -9.59
C ALA A 152 -3.33 25.07 -8.56
N ILE A 153 -3.59 24.51 -7.37
CA ILE A 153 -4.24 25.25 -6.28
C ILE A 153 -3.39 26.44 -5.82
N ARG A 154 -2.07 26.26 -5.74
CA ARG A 154 -1.15 27.34 -5.34
C ARG A 154 -1.03 28.43 -6.40
N ALA A 155 -1.10 28.04 -7.68
CA ALA A 155 -0.95 28.98 -8.79
C ALA A 155 -2.19 29.84 -9.02
N ASP A 156 -3.36 29.24 -9.10
CA ASP A 156 -4.59 29.91 -9.54
C ASP A 156 -5.85 29.53 -8.72
N GLY A 157 -5.71 28.72 -7.68
CA GLY A 157 -6.82 28.27 -6.84
C GLY A 157 -7.77 27.27 -7.53
N VAL A 158 -7.44 26.80 -8.73
CA VAL A 158 -8.33 25.99 -9.56
C VAL A 158 -7.72 24.62 -9.84
N VAL A 159 -8.50 23.55 -9.63
CA VAL A 159 -8.16 22.21 -10.06
C VAL A 159 -8.95 21.86 -11.32
N ARG A 160 -8.24 21.64 -12.43
CA ARG A 160 -8.80 21.10 -13.66
C ARG A 160 -8.50 19.61 -13.71
N TRP A 161 -9.55 18.79 -13.58
CA TRP A 161 -9.44 17.36 -13.64
C TRP A 161 -10.33 16.82 -14.77
N PRO A 162 -9.83 15.95 -15.64
CA PRO A 162 -10.65 15.32 -16.65
C PRO A 162 -11.68 14.43 -15.98
N SER A 163 -12.84 14.94 -15.66
CA SER A 163 -13.99 14.14 -15.26
C SER A 163 -14.53 13.47 -16.50
N GLY A 164 -14.11 12.22 -16.74
CA GLY A 164 -14.62 11.52 -17.89
C GLY A 164 -16.03 11.04 -17.66
N LEU A 165 -16.92 11.61 -18.34
CA LEU A 165 -18.04 11.12 -19.16
C LEU A 165 -18.67 12.38 -19.77
N PRO A 166 -18.88 12.44 -21.07
CA PRO A 166 -19.66 13.51 -21.66
C PRO A 166 -21.14 13.30 -21.31
N ARG A 167 -21.52 13.55 -20.08
CA ARG A 167 -22.88 13.94 -19.78
C ARG A 167 -22.94 15.43 -20.04
N ARG A 168 -23.93 15.85 -20.83
CA ARG A 168 -24.29 17.24 -21.09
C ARG A 168 -24.56 17.96 -19.76
N HIS A 169 -23.52 18.37 -19.06
CA HIS A 169 -23.58 19.28 -17.94
C HIS A 169 -22.45 20.30 -18.08
N PRO A 170 -22.72 21.58 -17.78
CA PRO A 170 -21.73 22.63 -17.87
C PRO A 170 -20.51 22.26 -17.00
N SER A 171 -19.36 22.67 -17.46
CA SER A 171 -18.08 22.52 -16.81
C SER A 171 -18.20 22.70 -15.30
N MET A 172 -18.07 21.60 -14.54
CA MET A 172 -17.94 21.73 -13.09
C MET A 172 -16.55 22.27 -12.80
N THR A 173 -16.44 23.56 -12.71
CA THR A 173 -15.36 24.25 -12.03
C THR A 173 -15.63 24.04 -10.54
N ALA A 174 -15.06 23.00 -9.96
CA ALA A 174 -15.14 22.80 -8.52
C ALA A 174 -14.20 23.81 -7.87
N THR A 175 -14.76 24.91 -7.38
CA THR A 175 -14.05 25.86 -6.55
C THR A 175 -13.92 25.25 -5.16
N TRP A 176 -12.71 24.85 -4.80
CA TRP A 176 -12.42 24.36 -3.44
C TRP A 176 -12.39 25.58 -2.50
N GLN A 177 -13.32 25.62 -1.56
CA GLN A 177 -13.24 26.55 -0.43
C GLN A 177 -12.67 25.78 0.78
N PRO A 178 -11.63 26.31 1.45
CA PRO A 178 -11.14 25.70 2.67
C PRO A 178 -12.22 25.80 3.76
N SER A 179 -12.78 24.65 4.14
CA SER A 179 -13.65 24.62 5.30
C SER A 179 -12.82 24.92 6.56
N ARG A 180 -13.24 25.86 7.37
CA ARG A 180 -12.61 26.25 8.66
C ARG A 180 -12.77 25.19 9.76
N ARG A 181 -13.01 23.93 9.41
CA ARG A 181 -13.08 22.82 10.35
C ARG A 181 -11.93 21.86 10.09
N GLY A 182 -11.20 21.56 11.14
CA GLY A 182 -9.97 20.80 11.16
C GLY A 182 -10.03 19.42 10.47
N PRO A 183 -8.90 18.71 10.37
CA PRO A 183 -8.77 17.51 9.55
C PRO A 183 -9.73 16.43 10.05
N CYS A 184 -10.74 16.15 9.25
CA CYS A 184 -11.61 14.99 9.46
C CYS A 184 -10.89 13.75 8.93
N ILE A 185 -10.12 13.13 9.80
CA ILE A 185 -9.65 11.76 9.58
C ILE A 185 -10.78 10.86 10.05
N ARG A 186 -11.65 10.43 9.14
CA ARG A 186 -12.62 9.37 9.45
C ARG A 186 -11.89 8.03 9.48
N THR A 187 -12.03 7.35 10.58
CA THR A 187 -11.44 6.03 10.91
C THR A 187 -12.14 4.88 10.18
N ASP A 188 -13.10 5.16 9.33
CA ASP A 188 -14.05 4.20 8.74
C ASP A 188 -13.47 3.37 7.57
N MET A 189 -12.17 3.50 7.26
CA MET A 189 -11.54 2.70 6.20
C MET A 189 -11.00 1.33 6.67
N LEU A 190 -11.24 0.94 7.91
CA LEU A 190 -10.78 -0.35 8.45
C LEU A 190 -11.85 -1.46 8.38
N GLU A 191 -13.09 -1.14 8.00
CA GLU A 191 -14.15 -2.13 7.79
C GLU A 191 -14.37 -2.42 6.30
N ALA A 192 -13.35 -2.86 5.60
CA ALA A 192 -13.51 -3.42 4.26
C ALA A 192 -13.79 -4.91 4.36
N THR A 193 -15.07 -5.23 4.43
CA THR A 193 -15.78 -6.42 3.91
C THR A 193 -14.92 -7.68 3.67
N THR A 194 -14.93 -8.55 4.66
CA THR A 194 -14.82 -9.99 4.47
C THR A 194 -16.15 -10.52 3.91
N SER A 195 -16.36 -10.48 2.61
CA SER A 195 -17.39 -11.25 1.94
C SER A 195 -16.71 -12.23 0.97
N SER A 196 -16.44 -13.42 1.49
CA SER A 196 -16.20 -14.61 0.69
C SER A 196 -17.54 -15.08 0.14
N PRO A 197 -17.74 -15.28 -1.16
CA PRO A 197 -18.91 -15.98 -1.66
C PRO A 197 -18.71 -17.48 -1.41
N ALA A 198 -19.66 -18.08 -0.73
CA ALA A 198 -19.79 -19.53 -0.62
C ALA A 198 -20.01 -20.17 -2.00
N PRO A 199 -19.49 -21.39 -2.25
CA PRO A 199 -19.80 -22.12 -3.47
C PRO A 199 -21.25 -22.55 -3.44
N SER A 200 -21.98 -22.23 -4.51
CA SER A 200 -23.33 -22.78 -4.76
C SER A 200 -23.25 -24.23 -5.25
N PRO A 201 -24.26 -25.05 -4.95
CA PRO A 201 -24.30 -26.46 -5.24
C PRO A 201 -24.40 -26.79 -6.72
#